data_8ef95eb40c2fd18e16df77e7a3c66a59
#
_entry.id   8ef95eb40c2fd18e16df77e7a3c66a59
#
_cell.length_a   1.000
_cell.length_b   1.000
_cell.length_c   1.000
_cell.angle_alpha   90.00
_cell.angle_beta   90.00
_cell.angle_gamma   90.00
#
_symmetry.space_group_name_H-M   'P 1'
#
loop_
_entity.id
_entity.type
_entity.pdbx_description
1 polymer ?
#
loop_
_entity_poly.entity_id
_entity_poly.type
_entity_poly.pdbx_seq_one_letter_code
_entity_poly.pdbx_strand_id
1 'polypeptide(L)'
;MRPGIHNYSEIGKLNKVLLHRIGYEVEGLVPENFARLLFDDIPYLKIAQQEHDAFAQVLRDNGVEVVYYVDETAKALANPEIKAKFLKEFIAASHTNSKFASEAVFHYLNEMPTKEMVAKIISGVKKDEVPSFKSNSFAEFISSSYPFYLDPMPNLYFTRDPGACIGNGLSIHHMSTGTRRREALLLKYMYQHNEDFSGGENRLWYDYDHDYAIEGGDVLVLNNETVAVGLSQRTTAAAIERFARNLLGNSEFKRVIVFDIPKTRAFMHLDTVFTMVDYDKFTIHPEIEAPLQLFEMELDRDGEVKYSSVTDTLTNILKSVLNLPAVELIRCGGDDKMAAQREQWNDGSNTLCIAPGTVVTYERNYVTNELLDKKGVKVLAIPGAEISRGRGGPRCMSCPINRDDI
;
A
#
# COMPACT_ATOMS: atom_id res chain seq x y z
N MET A 1 -23.55 9.19 0.73
CA MET A 1 -22.23 8.60 1.03
C MET A 1 -22.17 8.29 2.52
N ARG A 2 -21.78 7.09 2.92
CA ARG A 2 -21.49 6.80 4.32
C ARG A 2 -20.20 7.54 4.69
N PRO A 3 -20.16 8.39 5.70
CA PRO A 3 -18.93 9.04 6.12
C PRO A 3 -18.00 8.03 6.77
N GLY A 4 -16.69 8.14 6.51
CA GLY A 4 -15.67 7.32 7.14
C GLY A 4 -15.24 6.09 6.36
N ILE A 5 -14.49 5.22 7.04
CA ILE A 5 -13.97 3.97 6.49
C ILE A 5 -15.10 2.95 6.34
N HIS A 6 -15.25 2.38 5.14
CA HIS A 6 -16.19 1.31 4.84
C HIS A 6 -15.67 0.48 3.66
N ASN A 7 -14.98 -0.62 3.95
CA ASN A 7 -14.36 -1.46 2.92
C ASN A 7 -14.49 -2.94 3.28
N TYR A 8 -15.55 -3.60 2.77
CA TYR A 8 -15.88 -4.99 3.03
C TYR A 8 -15.63 -5.91 1.83
N SER A 9 -14.96 -5.41 0.77
CA SER A 9 -14.58 -6.24 -0.37
C SER A 9 -13.49 -5.60 -1.24
N GLU A 10 -12.84 -6.40 -2.07
CA GLU A 10 -11.94 -5.91 -3.13
C GLU A 10 -12.71 -5.38 -4.35
N ILE A 11 -13.96 -5.78 -4.54
CA ILE A 11 -14.69 -5.57 -5.81
C ILE A 11 -15.92 -4.67 -5.71
N GLY A 12 -16.45 -4.41 -4.50
CA GLY A 12 -17.56 -3.46 -4.34
C GLY A 12 -17.24 -2.12 -5.00
N LYS A 13 -18.26 -1.44 -5.53
CA LYS A 13 -18.07 -0.15 -6.22
C LYS A 13 -17.24 0.79 -5.33
N LEU A 14 -16.13 1.26 -5.87
CA LEU A 14 -15.22 2.16 -5.19
C LEU A 14 -15.83 3.57 -5.15
N ASN A 15 -16.01 4.11 -3.95
CA ASN A 15 -16.57 5.45 -3.75
C ASN A 15 -15.51 6.48 -3.38
N LYS A 16 -14.51 6.09 -2.55
CA LYS A 16 -13.45 7.00 -2.11
C LYS A 16 -12.11 6.27 -2.02
N VAL A 17 -11.05 6.92 -2.49
CA VAL A 17 -9.70 6.36 -2.51
C VAL A 17 -8.66 7.41 -2.12
N LEU A 18 -7.65 7.00 -1.34
CA LEU A 18 -6.49 7.80 -1.00
C LEU A 18 -5.35 7.48 -1.98
N LEU A 19 -4.85 8.51 -2.65
CA LEU A 19 -3.72 8.45 -3.58
C LEU A 19 -2.59 9.37 -3.10
N HIS A 20 -1.41 9.18 -3.66
CA HIS A 20 -0.32 10.16 -3.61
C HIS A 20 0.17 10.44 -5.03
N ARG A 21 0.03 11.67 -5.48
CA ARG A 21 0.56 12.09 -6.78
C ARG A 21 2.07 12.18 -6.71
N ILE A 22 2.76 11.46 -7.57
CA ILE A 22 4.23 11.45 -7.64
C ILE A 22 4.77 12.88 -7.71
N GLY A 23 5.72 13.20 -6.84
CA GLY A 23 6.35 14.50 -6.72
C GLY A 23 7.87 14.45 -6.81
N TYR A 24 8.51 15.48 -6.23
CA TYR A 24 9.96 15.63 -6.27
C TYR A 24 10.74 14.55 -5.48
N GLU A 25 10.07 13.67 -4.76
CA GLU A 25 10.69 12.53 -4.08
C GLU A 25 11.41 11.58 -5.04
N VAL A 26 10.97 11.47 -6.30
CA VAL A 26 11.65 10.64 -7.31
C VAL A 26 12.85 11.33 -7.94
N GLU A 27 12.95 12.66 -7.88
CA GLU A 27 14.13 13.41 -8.31
C GLU A 27 15.34 13.24 -7.37
N GLY A 28 15.11 12.66 -6.19
CA GLY A 28 16.17 12.27 -5.25
C GLY A 28 16.75 10.88 -5.50
N LEU A 29 16.25 10.15 -6.50
CA LEU A 29 16.74 8.82 -6.86
C LEU A 29 18.02 8.91 -7.70
N VAL A 30 19.04 8.19 -7.24
CA VAL A 30 20.29 7.97 -7.97
C VAL A 30 20.70 6.50 -7.79
N PRO A 31 21.47 5.89 -8.71
CA PRO A 31 21.83 4.47 -8.63
C PRO A 31 22.44 4.04 -7.28
N GLU A 32 23.19 4.94 -6.64
CA GLU A 32 23.87 4.70 -5.35
C GLU A 32 22.88 4.52 -4.19
N ASN A 33 21.65 5.04 -4.29
CA ASN A 33 20.65 4.96 -3.22
C ASN A 33 19.48 4.02 -3.53
N PHE A 34 19.45 3.34 -4.68
CA PHE A 34 18.36 2.45 -5.07
C PHE A 34 18.05 1.36 -4.04
N ALA A 35 19.08 0.63 -3.61
CA ALA A 35 18.87 -0.44 -2.62
C ALA A 35 18.29 0.08 -1.30
N ARG A 36 18.71 1.28 -0.86
CA ARG A 36 18.23 1.92 0.37
C ARG A 36 16.83 2.47 0.23
N LEU A 37 16.50 3.07 -0.91
CA LEU A 37 15.19 3.65 -1.18
C LEU A 37 14.22 2.65 -1.82
N LEU A 38 14.64 1.38 -2.00
CA LEU A 38 13.83 0.28 -2.57
C LEU A 38 13.29 0.59 -3.97
N PHE A 39 14.11 1.23 -4.78
CA PHE A 39 13.80 1.55 -6.17
C PHE A 39 14.80 0.83 -7.10
N ASP A 40 14.38 0.54 -8.33
CA ASP A 40 15.18 -0.21 -9.31
C ASP A 40 15.58 0.61 -10.52
N ASP A 41 14.96 1.79 -10.70
CA ASP A 41 15.14 2.64 -11.88
C ASP A 41 14.82 4.11 -11.54
N ILE A 42 15.07 5.02 -12.46
CA ILE A 42 14.79 6.46 -12.32
C ILE A 42 13.61 6.83 -13.21
N PRO A 43 12.42 7.11 -12.64
CA PRO A 43 11.30 7.61 -13.40
C PRO A 43 11.53 9.03 -13.89
N TYR A 44 11.06 9.33 -15.11
CA TYR A 44 10.99 10.71 -15.59
C TYR A 44 9.77 11.41 -14.97
N LEU A 45 9.99 12.27 -13.98
CA LEU A 45 8.96 12.88 -13.16
C LEU A 45 7.80 13.47 -13.97
N LYS A 46 8.08 14.24 -15.01
CA LYS A 46 7.04 14.91 -15.81
C LYS A 46 6.07 13.91 -16.46
N ILE A 47 6.57 12.80 -16.98
CA ILE A 47 5.74 11.76 -17.61
C ILE A 47 5.06 10.93 -16.51
N ALA A 48 5.77 10.56 -15.45
CA ALA A 48 5.18 9.84 -14.31
C ALA A 48 3.99 10.60 -13.70
N GLN A 49 4.07 11.93 -13.62
CA GLN A 49 2.95 12.77 -13.18
C GLN A 49 1.78 12.73 -14.15
N GLN A 50 2.00 12.80 -15.44
CA GLN A 50 0.94 12.72 -16.46
C GLN A 50 0.23 11.35 -16.41
N GLU A 51 0.99 10.27 -16.25
CA GLU A 51 0.47 8.91 -16.12
C GLU A 51 -0.36 8.74 -14.84
N HIS A 52 0.14 9.27 -13.72
CA HIS A 52 -0.60 9.24 -12.46
C HIS A 52 -1.86 10.14 -12.50
N ASP A 53 -1.79 11.28 -13.16
CA ASP A 53 -2.96 12.16 -13.37
C ASP A 53 -4.02 11.45 -14.24
N ALA A 54 -3.59 10.69 -15.28
CA ALA A 54 -4.49 9.86 -16.07
C ALA A 54 -5.15 8.75 -15.24
N PHE A 55 -4.39 8.10 -14.34
CA PHE A 55 -4.94 7.14 -13.37
C PHE A 55 -6.02 7.78 -12.50
N ALA A 56 -5.72 8.92 -11.87
CA ALA A 56 -6.66 9.62 -11.02
C ALA A 56 -7.91 10.10 -11.82
N GLN A 57 -7.73 10.47 -13.09
CA GLN A 57 -8.84 10.90 -13.95
C GLN A 57 -9.78 9.74 -14.30
N VAL A 58 -9.22 8.56 -14.64
CA VAL A 58 -10.04 7.36 -14.87
C VAL A 58 -10.90 7.01 -13.65
N LEU A 59 -10.37 7.17 -12.43
CA LEU A 59 -11.13 6.95 -11.20
C LEU A 59 -12.28 7.96 -11.06
N ARG A 60 -12.00 9.25 -11.28
CA ARG A 60 -13.02 10.33 -11.21
C ARG A 60 -14.11 10.17 -12.27
N ASP A 61 -13.75 9.78 -13.49
CA ASP A 61 -14.69 9.56 -14.58
C ASP A 61 -15.66 8.39 -14.30
N ASN A 62 -15.24 7.47 -13.40
CA ASN A 62 -16.08 6.38 -12.90
C ASN A 62 -16.74 6.69 -11.54
N GLY A 63 -16.76 7.98 -11.13
CA GLY A 63 -17.48 8.45 -9.94
C GLY A 63 -16.77 8.23 -8.62
N VAL A 64 -15.45 7.97 -8.62
CA VAL A 64 -14.65 7.79 -7.42
C VAL A 64 -14.16 9.14 -6.90
N GLU A 65 -14.39 9.42 -5.61
CA GLU A 65 -13.77 10.55 -4.91
C GLU A 65 -12.28 10.23 -4.66
N VAL A 66 -11.41 11.05 -5.27
CA VAL A 66 -9.95 10.92 -5.10
C VAL A 66 -9.46 11.97 -4.12
N VAL A 67 -8.89 11.53 -3.00
CA VAL A 67 -8.22 12.37 -2.00
C VAL A 67 -6.72 12.09 -1.99
N TYR A 68 -5.90 13.05 -1.54
CA TYR A 68 -4.46 12.93 -1.63
C TYR A 68 -3.77 12.97 -0.27
N TYR A 69 -2.72 12.16 -0.11
CA TYR A 69 -1.91 12.06 1.10
C TYR A 69 -1.46 13.41 1.63
N VAL A 70 -0.97 14.29 0.75
CA VAL A 70 -0.49 15.63 1.15
C VAL A 70 -1.61 16.45 1.78
N ASP A 71 -2.80 16.43 1.16
CA ASP A 71 -3.93 17.23 1.63
C ASP A 71 -4.50 16.67 2.94
N GLU A 72 -4.69 15.35 3.01
CA GLU A 72 -5.25 14.71 4.19
C GLU A 72 -4.30 14.77 5.40
N THR A 73 -2.99 14.62 5.17
CA THR A 73 -1.98 14.84 6.21
C THR A 73 -1.96 16.30 6.67
N ALA A 74 -2.05 17.26 5.74
CA ALA A 74 -2.07 18.67 6.10
C ALA A 74 -3.30 19.05 6.95
N LYS A 75 -4.46 18.45 6.68
CA LYS A 75 -5.66 18.58 7.53
C LYS A 75 -5.39 18.06 8.95
N ALA A 76 -4.81 16.85 9.06
CA ALA A 76 -4.47 16.23 10.34
C ALA A 76 -3.49 17.07 11.17
N LEU A 77 -2.60 17.79 10.50
CA LEU A 77 -1.55 18.61 11.11
C LEU A 77 -1.90 20.11 11.18
N ALA A 78 -3.17 20.47 11.02
CA ALA A 78 -3.60 21.87 11.05
C ALA A 78 -3.35 22.56 12.41
N ASN A 79 -3.38 21.81 13.51
CA ASN A 79 -3.04 22.32 14.83
C ASN A 79 -1.51 22.41 14.97
N PRO A 80 -0.96 23.60 15.35
CA PRO A 80 0.49 23.80 15.47
C PRO A 80 1.18 22.87 16.48
N GLU A 81 0.52 22.51 17.58
CA GLU A 81 1.07 21.60 18.58
C GLU A 81 1.18 20.18 18.04
N ILE A 82 0.15 19.72 17.31
CA ILE A 82 0.14 18.42 16.64
C ILE A 82 1.20 18.38 15.55
N LYS A 83 1.32 19.43 14.75
CA LYS A 83 2.38 19.58 13.75
C LYS A 83 3.78 19.49 14.37
N ALA A 84 4.02 20.21 15.44
CA ALA A 84 5.31 20.18 16.14
C ALA A 84 5.62 18.79 16.74
N LYS A 85 4.62 18.11 17.31
CA LYS A 85 4.74 16.73 17.79
C LYS A 85 5.08 15.76 16.65
N PHE A 86 4.33 15.84 15.56
CA PHE A 86 4.56 15.04 14.36
C PHE A 86 5.98 15.20 13.81
N LEU A 87 6.45 16.45 13.65
CA LEU A 87 7.80 16.72 13.14
C LEU A 87 8.88 16.09 14.00
N LYS A 88 8.76 16.14 15.33
CA LYS A 88 9.73 15.51 16.25
C LYS A 88 9.76 14.00 16.06
N GLU A 89 8.59 13.35 15.98
CA GLU A 89 8.48 11.91 15.76
C GLU A 89 9.00 11.51 14.37
N PHE A 90 8.65 12.27 13.33
CA PHE A 90 9.08 12.02 11.96
C PHE A 90 10.61 12.15 11.80
N ILE A 91 11.21 13.18 12.37
CA ILE A 91 12.67 13.38 12.34
C ILE A 91 13.39 12.27 13.13
N ALA A 92 12.86 11.86 14.27
CA ALA A 92 13.40 10.74 15.04
C ALA A 92 13.36 9.42 14.26
N ALA A 93 12.25 9.16 13.55
CA ALA A 93 12.10 7.98 12.68
C ALA A 93 13.00 8.04 11.43
N SER A 94 13.56 9.19 11.09
CA SER A 94 14.43 9.39 9.92
C SER A 94 15.90 9.09 10.19
N HIS A 95 16.29 8.75 11.43
CA HIS A 95 17.66 8.43 11.81
C HIS A 95 18.68 9.54 11.45
N THR A 96 18.32 10.80 11.65
CA THR A 96 19.25 11.92 11.49
C THR A 96 20.46 11.75 12.42
N ASN A 97 21.66 11.97 11.89
CA ASN A 97 22.92 11.56 12.53
C ASN A 97 23.34 12.39 13.75
N SER A 98 22.69 13.53 14.02
CA SER A 98 23.01 14.35 15.19
C SER A 98 21.81 15.14 15.72
N LYS A 99 21.86 15.46 17.01
CA LYS A 99 20.88 16.31 17.67
C LYS A 99 20.79 17.70 17.04
N PHE A 100 21.93 18.28 16.68
CA PHE A 100 21.98 19.61 16.05
C PHE A 100 21.31 19.62 14.68
N ALA A 101 21.55 18.59 13.84
CA ALA A 101 20.87 18.44 12.56
C ALA A 101 19.37 18.28 12.77
N SER A 102 18.94 17.48 13.72
CA SER A 102 17.53 17.28 14.04
C SER A 102 16.83 18.58 14.46
N GLU A 103 17.48 19.40 15.30
CA GLU A 103 16.96 20.69 15.73
C GLU A 103 16.89 21.69 14.56
N ALA A 104 17.92 21.77 13.72
CA ALA A 104 17.94 22.66 12.56
C ALA A 104 16.84 22.28 11.53
N VAL A 105 16.71 20.99 11.23
CA VAL A 105 15.66 20.48 10.34
C VAL A 105 14.28 20.73 10.92
N PHE A 106 14.11 20.54 12.23
CA PHE A 106 12.83 20.83 12.90
C PHE A 106 12.43 22.30 12.75
N HIS A 107 13.33 23.24 13.04
CA HIS A 107 13.04 24.68 12.89
C HIS A 107 12.71 25.05 11.44
N TYR A 108 13.53 24.57 10.51
CA TYR A 108 13.31 24.80 9.07
C TYR A 108 11.91 24.34 8.62
N LEU A 109 11.50 23.13 8.99
CA LEU A 109 10.21 22.58 8.59
C LEU A 109 9.03 23.20 9.37
N ASN A 110 9.21 23.51 10.64
CA ASN A 110 8.13 24.02 11.48
C ASN A 110 7.68 25.44 11.09
N GLU A 111 8.56 26.23 10.48
CA GLU A 111 8.26 27.58 9.96
C GLU A 111 7.46 27.55 8.65
N MET A 112 7.47 26.44 7.90
CA MET A 112 6.74 26.31 6.65
C MET A 112 5.21 26.25 6.86
N PRO A 113 4.39 26.71 5.89
CA PRO A 113 2.97 26.37 5.82
C PRO A 113 2.80 24.84 5.84
N THR A 114 1.78 24.34 6.56
CA THR A 114 1.65 22.89 6.84
C THR A 114 1.64 22.03 5.57
N LYS A 115 0.91 22.42 4.53
CA LYS A 115 0.86 21.66 3.26
C LYS A 115 2.23 21.62 2.55
N GLU A 116 2.93 22.75 2.55
CA GLU A 116 4.28 22.83 1.97
C GLU A 116 5.27 21.98 2.76
N MET A 117 5.19 22.01 4.09
CA MET A 117 5.99 21.16 4.97
C MET A 117 5.76 19.68 4.70
N VAL A 118 4.49 19.24 4.54
CA VAL A 118 4.17 17.84 4.19
C VAL A 118 4.77 17.46 2.85
N ALA A 119 4.60 18.29 1.81
CA ALA A 119 5.22 18.04 0.52
C ALA A 119 6.75 17.99 0.61
N LYS A 120 7.36 18.86 1.45
CA LYS A 120 8.80 18.92 1.65
C LYS A 120 9.37 17.67 2.32
N ILE A 121 8.75 17.18 3.37
CA ILE A 121 9.22 15.94 4.03
C ILE A 121 9.10 14.71 3.13
N ILE A 122 8.11 14.67 2.25
CA ILE A 122 7.95 13.61 1.24
C ILE A 122 9.06 13.69 0.20
N SER A 123 9.35 14.88 -0.32
CA SER A 123 10.41 15.13 -1.30
C SER A 123 11.82 14.93 -0.74
N GLY A 124 11.95 14.86 0.59
CA GLY A 124 13.22 14.85 1.29
C GLY A 124 13.74 16.27 1.58
N VAL A 125 14.61 16.37 2.58
CA VAL A 125 15.26 17.63 2.98
C VAL A 125 16.75 17.53 2.70
N LYS A 126 17.24 18.31 1.76
CA LYS A 126 18.66 18.37 1.42
C LYS A 126 19.44 19.20 2.45
N LYS A 127 20.72 18.90 2.60
CA LYS A 127 21.59 19.59 3.56
C LYS A 127 21.79 21.07 3.21
N ASP A 128 21.85 21.40 1.92
CA ASP A 128 22.03 22.76 1.42
C ASP A 128 20.76 23.64 1.53
N GLU A 129 19.62 23.04 1.79
CA GLU A 129 18.35 23.76 2.00
C GLU A 129 18.18 24.25 3.44
N VAL A 130 18.84 23.60 4.38
CA VAL A 130 18.74 23.95 5.80
C VAL A 130 19.81 25.00 6.14
N PRO A 131 19.45 26.12 6.81
CA PRO A 131 20.41 27.14 7.17
C PRO A 131 21.65 26.55 7.87
N SER A 132 22.82 26.97 7.44
CA SER A 132 24.10 26.44 7.94
C SER A 132 24.21 26.61 9.46
N PHE A 133 24.45 25.53 10.18
CA PHE A 133 24.80 25.55 11.60
C PHE A 133 26.20 24.95 11.76
N LYS A 134 26.94 25.46 12.75
CA LYS A 134 28.25 24.89 13.08
C LYS A 134 28.03 23.62 13.90
N SER A 135 28.36 22.49 13.35
CA SER A 135 28.38 21.21 14.05
C SER A 135 29.82 20.74 14.24
N ASN A 136 30.13 20.28 15.44
CA ASN A 136 31.37 19.57 15.75
C ASN A 136 31.14 18.05 15.78
N SER A 137 30.04 17.55 15.18
CA SER A 137 29.71 16.14 15.15
C SER A 137 30.61 15.37 14.18
N PHE A 138 31.33 14.37 14.70
CA PHE A 138 32.12 13.45 13.86
C PHE A 138 31.23 12.66 12.88
N ALA A 139 30.03 12.27 13.31
CA ALA A 139 29.06 11.57 12.47
C ALA A 139 28.63 12.42 11.25
N GLU A 140 28.40 13.71 11.45
CA GLU A 140 28.08 14.63 10.33
C GLU A 140 29.25 14.83 9.39
N PHE A 141 30.46 14.92 9.93
CA PHE A 141 31.69 15.03 9.11
C PHE A 141 31.85 13.80 8.20
N ILE A 142 31.67 12.59 8.74
CA ILE A 142 31.77 11.35 7.97
C ILE A 142 30.63 11.22 6.95
N SER A 143 29.42 11.66 7.30
CA SER A 143 28.25 11.60 6.39
C SER A 143 28.11 12.83 5.48
N SER A 144 29.13 13.68 5.40
CA SER A 144 29.07 14.97 4.67
C SER A 144 28.77 14.81 3.18
N SER A 145 29.20 13.71 2.55
CA SER A 145 28.96 13.43 1.13
C SER A 145 27.50 13.05 0.79
N TYR A 146 26.74 12.58 1.79
CA TYR A 146 25.35 12.25 1.55
C TYR A 146 24.46 13.51 1.56
N PRO A 147 23.65 13.76 0.50
CA PRO A 147 23.05 15.06 0.26
C PRO A 147 21.85 15.38 1.15
N PHE A 148 21.21 14.39 1.80
CA PHE A 148 19.97 14.59 2.55
C PHE A 148 20.16 14.51 4.06
N TYR A 149 19.43 15.36 4.81
CA TYR A 149 19.11 15.15 6.22
C TYR A 149 17.92 14.22 6.39
N LEU A 150 16.87 14.39 5.58
CA LEU A 150 15.72 13.49 5.53
C LEU A 150 15.64 12.90 4.13
N ASP A 151 15.71 11.59 4.04
CA ASP A 151 15.57 10.88 2.77
C ASP A 151 14.22 11.17 2.11
N PRO A 152 14.16 11.25 0.78
CA PRO A 152 12.91 11.26 0.05
C PRO A 152 12.13 9.96 0.27
N MET A 153 10.83 9.99 0.02
CA MET A 153 9.92 8.84 0.14
C MET A 153 9.36 8.44 -1.24
N PRO A 154 10.21 7.94 -2.17
CA PRO A 154 9.78 7.67 -3.55
C PRO A 154 8.71 6.59 -3.67
N ASN A 155 8.56 5.72 -2.66
CA ASN A 155 7.55 4.65 -2.67
C ASN A 155 6.17 5.11 -2.16
N LEU A 156 6.00 6.37 -1.71
CA LEU A 156 4.73 6.81 -1.12
C LEU A 156 3.56 6.79 -2.12
N TYR A 157 3.81 6.86 -3.42
CA TYR A 157 2.72 6.74 -4.40
C TYR A 157 2.10 5.33 -4.42
N PHE A 158 2.75 4.33 -3.82
CA PHE A 158 2.16 3.05 -3.46
C PHE A 158 1.44 3.16 -2.11
N THR A 159 0.31 3.85 -2.14
CA THR A 159 -0.49 4.18 -0.95
C THR A 159 -1.14 2.97 -0.29
N ARG A 160 -1.09 1.81 -0.95
CA ARG A 160 -1.59 0.53 -0.44
C ARG A 160 -0.80 0.02 0.75
N ASP A 161 0.54 0.14 0.72
CA ASP A 161 1.41 -0.57 1.65
C ASP A 161 1.43 0.00 3.07
N PRO A 162 1.39 1.34 3.29
CA PRO A 162 1.44 1.93 4.64
C PRO A 162 0.24 1.60 5.51
N GLY A 163 -0.88 1.15 4.94
CA GLY A 163 -2.06 0.76 5.69
C GLY A 163 -3.21 0.30 4.81
N ALA A 164 -4.19 -0.36 5.43
CA ALA A 164 -5.36 -0.91 4.76
C ALA A 164 -6.64 -0.58 5.52
N CYS A 165 -7.65 -0.07 4.79
CA CYS A 165 -9.00 0.04 5.31
C CYS A 165 -9.70 -1.32 5.18
N ILE A 166 -10.23 -1.86 6.29
CA ILE A 166 -10.85 -3.18 6.37
C ILE A 166 -12.11 -3.05 7.21
N GLY A 167 -13.26 -3.40 6.64
CA GLY A 167 -14.54 -3.19 7.31
C GLY A 167 -14.74 -1.72 7.66
N ASN A 168 -14.99 -1.41 8.91
CA ASN A 168 -15.12 -0.07 9.47
C ASN A 168 -13.86 0.42 10.21
N GLY A 169 -12.70 -0.14 9.90
CA GLY A 169 -11.46 0.20 10.61
C GLY A 169 -10.24 0.27 9.70
N LEU A 170 -9.13 0.67 10.31
CA LEU A 170 -7.84 0.87 9.67
C LEU A 170 -6.79 -0.06 10.27
N SER A 171 -5.93 -0.59 9.43
CA SER A 171 -4.68 -1.21 9.81
C SER A 171 -3.54 -0.25 9.45
N ILE A 172 -2.77 0.22 10.41
CA ILE A 172 -1.60 1.08 10.19
C ILE A 172 -0.36 0.22 10.32
N HIS A 173 0.40 0.13 9.26
CA HIS A 173 1.37 -0.94 9.12
C HIS A 173 2.74 -0.59 9.71
N HIS A 174 3.38 -1.59 10.33
CA HIS A 174 4.78 -1.57 10.60
C HIS A 174 5.51 -2.07 9.35
N MET A 175 6.05 -1.14 8.57
CA MET A 175 6.73 -1.47 7.31
C MET A 175 7.98 -2.31 7.57
N SER A 176 8.23 -3.30 6.72
CA SER A 176 9.36 -4.24 6.84
C SER A 176 10.73 -3.56 6.77
N THR A 177 10.80 -2.39 6.12
CA THR A 177 12.02 -1.62 5.97
C THR A 177 11.93 -0.28 6.67
N GLY A 178 12.99 0.12 7.39
CA GLY A 178 13.05 1.39 8.13
C GLY A 178 12.82 2.61 7.24
N THR A 179 13.25 2.57 5.98
CA THR A 179 13.06 3.66 5.03
C THR A 179 11.60 4.00 4.78
N ARG A 180 10.71 2.98 4.72
CA ARG A 180 9.28 3.18 4.49
C ARG A 180 8.44 3.40 5.76
N ARG A 181 8.99 3.23 6.95
CA ARG A 181 8.24 3.45 8.21
C ARG A 181 7.62 4.84 8.30
N ARG A 182 8.31 5.87 7.78
CA ARG A 182 7.82 7.25 7.78
C ARG A 182 6.53 7.44 6.97
N GLU A 183 6.29 6.59 5.96
CA GLU A 183 5.06 6.61 5.16
C GLU A 183 3.85 6.26 6.03
N ALA A 184 3.95 5.20 6.84
CA ALA A 184 2.89 4.78 7.76
C ALA A 184 2.67 5.78 8.92
N LEU A 185 3.70 6.54 9.29
CA LEU A 185 3.57 7.60 10.30
C LEU A 185 2.63 8.73 9.83
N LEU A 186 2.63 9.08 8.55
CA LEU A 186 1.67 10.01 7.98
C LEU A 186 0.23 9.50 8.20
N LEU A 187 -0.01 8.23 7.90
CA LEU A 187 -1.31 7.60 8.07
C LEU A 187 -1.75 7.51 9.55
N LYS A 188 -0.80 7.27 10.47
CA LYS A 188 -1.04 7.30 11.92
C LYS A 188 -1.61 8.66 12.35
N TYR A 189 -1.00 9.74 11.88
CA TYR A 189 -1.49 11.09 12.22
C TYR A 189 -2.81 11.43 11.52
N MET A 190 -3.03 10.98 10.28
CA MET A 190 -4.35 11.09 9.64
C MET A 190 -5.43 10.38 10.46
N TYR A 191 -5.17 9.15 10.91
CA TYR A 191 -6.11 8.40 11.73
C TYR A 191 -6.42 9.10 13.07
N GLN A 192 -5.41 9.70 13.70
CA GLN A 192 -5.57 10.34 15.01
C GLN A 192 -6.22 11.72 14.98
N HIS A 193 -6.07 12.47 13.87
CA HIS A 193 -6.34 13.91 13.85
C HIS A 193 -7.11 14.40 12.61
N ASN A 194 -7.55 13.49 11.71
CA ASN A 194 -8.38 13.84 10.57
C ASN A 194 -9.72 13.11 10.69
N GLU A 195 -10.83 13.87 10.79
CA GLU A 195 -12.17 13.32 10.98
C GLU A 195 -12.62 12.36 9.88
N ASP A 196 -12.12 12.52 8.65
CA ASP A 196 -12.38 11.60 7.53
C ASP A 196 -11.84 10.19 7.79
N PHE A 197 -10.83 10.05 8.66
CA PHE A 197 -10.19 8.76 9.03
C PHE A 197 -10.48 8.33 10.46
N SER A 198 -10.67 9.28 11.40
CA SER A 198 -10.89 9.02 12.82
C SER A 198 -12.36 9.09 13.23
N GLY A 199 -13.25 9.53 12.33
CA GLY A 199 -14.65 9.78 12.62
C GLY A 199 -15.44 8.50 12.94
N GLY A 200 -16.37 8.60 13.88
CA GLY A 200 -17.30 7.53 14.20
C GLY A 200 -16.69 6.37 14.99
N GLU A 201 -17.07 5.15 14.62
CA GLU A 201 -16.61 3.90 15.25
C GLU A 201 -15.41 3.27 14.57
N ASN A 202 -14.57 4.06 13.89
CA ASN A 202 -13.39 3.55 13.22
C ASN A 202 -12.46 2.85 14.20
N ARG A 203 -12.12 1.59 13.90
CA ARG A 203 -11.30 0.73 14.74
C ARG A 203 -9.89 0.63 14.17
N LEU A 204 -8.94 0.28 15.03
CA LEU A 204 -7.55 0.04 14.65
C LEU A 204 -7.27 -1.48 14.74
N TRP A 205 -7.01 -2.11 13.58
CA TRP A 205 -6.75 -3.54 13.50
C TRP A 205 -5.29 -3.88 13.74
N TYR A 206 -4.38 -3.00 13.32
CA TYR A 206 -2.94 -3.09 13.55
C TYR A 206 -2.38 -1.71 13.77
N ASP A 207 -1.36 -1.58 14.63
CA ASP A 207 -0.77 -0.30 14.99
C ASP A 207 0.66 -0.18 14.46
N TYR A 208 1.03 1.01 14.03
CA TYR A 208 2.38 1.41 13.63
C TYR A 208 3.46 1.02 14.66
N ASP A 209 3.14 1.11 15.96
CA ASP A 209 4.08 0.91 17.05
C ASP A 209 4.33 -0.59 17.39
N HIS A 210 3.72 -1.53 16.65
CA HIS A 210 4.03 -2.95 16.79
C HIS A 210 5.41 -3.31 16.21
N ASP A 211 5.99 -4.43 16.71
CA ASP A 211 7.36 -4.84 16.35
C ASP A 211 7.45 -5.67 15.07
N TYR A 212 6.34 -6.25 14.61
CA TYR A 212 6.31 -7.20 13.50
C TYR A 212 5.80 -6.56 12.23
N ALA A 213 6.50 -6.84 11.11
CA ALA A 213 6.17 -6.23 9.83
C ALA A 213 4.93 -6.84 9.17
N ILE A 214 4.07 -5.95 8.67
CA ILE A 214 2.95 -6.22 7.77
C ILE A 214 2.86 -5.08 6.77
N GLU A 215 2.54 -5.38 5.50
CA GLU A 215 2.35 -4.38 4.44
C GLU A 215 1.04 -4.63 3.69
N GLY A 216 0.36 -3.57 3.24
CA GLY A 216 -1.00 -3.65 2.73
C GLY A 216 -1.16 -4.33 1.37
N GLY A 217 -0.08 -4.48 0.61
CA GLY A 217 -0.07 -5.32 -0.59
C GLY A 217 -0.35 -6.80 -0.29
N ASP A 218 -0.10 -7.23 0.94
CA ASP A 218 -0.43 -8.59 1.42
C ASP A 218 -1.87 -8.72 1.94
N VAL A 219 -2.63 -7.64 2.08
CA VAL A 219 -3.97 -7.68 2.70
C VAL A 219 -5.05 -7.45 1.65
N LEU A 220 -5.93 -8.45 1.46
CA LEU A 220 -7.07 -8.41 0.54
C LEU A 220 -8.37 -8.73 1.29
N VAL A 221 -9.34 -7.83 1.21
CA VAL A 221 -10.69 -8.04 1.79
C VAL A 221 -11.53 -8.79 0.76
N LEU A 222 -11.68 -10.10 0.91
CA LEU A 222 -12.40 -10.91 -0.09
C LEU A 222 -13.91 -10.71 -0.03
N ASN A 223 -14.46 -10.67 1.17
CA ASN A 223 -15.86 -10.35 1.45
C ASN A 223 -16.02 -9.88 2.90
N ASN A 224 -17.25 -9.66 3.37
CA ASN A 224 -17.58 -9.20 4.72
C ASN A 224 -17.25 -10.19 5.84
N GLU A 225 -16.81 -11.40 5.53
CA GLU A 225 -16.47 -12.45 6.51
C GLU A 225 -15.01 -12.88 6.44
N THR A 226 -14.30 -12.57 5.33
CA THR A 226 -13.00 -13.16 5.02
C THR A 226 -11.99 -12.15 4.52
N VAL A 227 -10.82 -12.16 5.15
CA VAL A 227 -9.64 -11.41 4.68
C VAL A 227 -8.55 -12.41 4.27
N ALA A 228 -7.96 -12.22 3.11
CA ALA A 228 -6.75 -12.94 2.69
C ALA A 228 -5.51 -12.14 3.08
N VAL A 229 -4.48 -12.83 3.59
CA VAL A 229 -3.21 -12.19 3.96
C VAL A 229 -2.03 -13.01 3.44
N GLY A 230 -1.11 -12.35 2.74
CA GLY A 230 0.14 -12.96 2.28
C GLY A 230 1.16 -13.09 3.40
N LEU A 231 1.69 -14.29 3.61
CA LEU A 231 2.95 -14.51 4.33
C LEU A 231 4.08 -14.39 3.31
N SER A 232 4.72 -13.22 3.27
CA SER A 232 5.62 -12.81 2.18
C SER A 232 7.02 -12.44 2.68
N GLN A 233 7.81 -11.78 1.83
CA GLN A 233 9.04 -11.10 2.24
C GLN A 233 8.79 -9.91 3.18
N ARG A 234 7.60 -9.31 3.12
CA ARG A 234 7.25 -8.04 3.76
C ARG A 234 6.33 -8.22 4.96
N THR A 235 5.64 -9.34 5.04
CA THR A 235 4.67 -9.62 6.10
C THR A 235 5.05 -10.90 6.84
N THR A 236 5.18 -10.80 8.15
CA THR A 236 5.62 -11.89 9.03
C THR A 236 4.44 -12.65 9.65
N ALA A 237 4.66 -13.92 10.00
CA ALA A 237 3.64 -14.76 10.65
C ALA A 237 3.16 -14.15 11.99
N ALA A 238 4.07 -13.58 12.79
CA ALA A 238 3.71 -12.95 14.07
C ALA A 238 2.83 -11.71 13.89
N ALA A 239 3.05 -10.93 12.81
CA ALA A 239 2.18 -9.81 12.47
C ALA A 239 0.79 -10.28 12.04
N ILE A 240 0.72 -11.34 11.22
CA ILE A 240 -0.55 -11.93 10.75
C ILE A 240 -1.37 -12.44 11.95
N GLU A 241 -0.75 -13.17 12.89
CA GLU A 241 -1.43 -13.68 14.07
C GLU A 241 -2.00 -12.54 14.92
N ARG A 242 -1.21 -11.48 15.15
CA ARG A 242 -1.66 -10.30 15.92
C ARG A 242 -2.77 -9.55 15.20
N PHE A 243 -2.65 -9.35 13.91
CA PHE A 243 -3.68 -8.75 13.06
C PHE A 243 -4.97 -9.57 13.11
N ALA A 244 -4.88 -10.90 12.90
CA ALA A 244 -6.03 -11.79 12.93
C ALA A 244 -6.75 -11.75 14.29
N ARG A 245 -6.00 -11.79 15.41
CA ARG A 245 -6.58 -11.69 16.76
C ARG A 245 -7.37 -10.41 16.96
N ASN A 246 -6.82 -9.27 16.55
CA ASN A 246 -7.51 -7.98 16.68
C ASN A 246 -8.71 -7.87 15.76
N LEU A 247 -8.57 -8.25 14.49
CA LEU A 247 -9.65 -8.20 13.52
C LEU A 247 -10.81 -9.12 13.90
N LEU A 248 -10.53 -10.41 14.10
CA LEU A 248 -11.56 -11.42 14.37
C LEU A 248 -12.23 -11.21 15.75
N GLY A 249 -11.47 -10.73 16.75
CA GLY A 249 -12.00 -10.48 18.09
C GLY A 249 -12.86 -9.22 18.22
N ASN A 250 -12.77 -8.28 17.27
CA ASN A 250 -13.39 -6.97 17.38
C ASN A 250 -14.19 -6.52 16.15
N SER A 251 -14.45 -7.43 15.20
CA SER A 251 -15.22 -7.14 13.98
C SER A 251 -16.17 -8.28 13.63
N GLU A 252 -16.84 -8.15 12.50
CA GLU A 252 -17.75 -9.16 11.93
C GLU A 252 -17.02 -10.21 11.09
N PHE A 253 -15.73 -10.00 10.82
CA PHE A 253 -14.91 -10.96 10.09
C PHE A 253 -14.78 -12.27 10.87
N LYS A 254 -14.88 -13.39 10.17
CA LYS A 254 -14.89 -14.73 10.77
C LYS A 254 -13.59 -15.48 10.57
N ARG A 255 -12.85 -15.15 9.48
CA ARG A 255 -11.63 -15.87 9.10
C ARG A 255 -10.60 -15.00 8.43
N VAL A 256 -9.34 -15.40 8.61
CA VAL A 256 -8.20 -14.92 7.83
C VAL A 256 -7.58 -16.11 7.09
N ILE A 257 -7.51 -16.02 5.76
CA ILE A 257 -6.82 -17.02 4.93
C ILE A 257 -5.41 -16.53 4.65
N VAL A 258 -4.42 -17.31 5.09
CA VAL A 258 -3.00 -16.98 4.93
C VAL A 258 -2.43 -17.73 3.74
N PHE A 259 -1.84 -16.99 2.81
CA PHE A 259 -1.15 -17.48 1.63
C PHE A 259 0.36 -17.47 1.89
N ASP A 260 1.00 -18.64 2.02
CA ASP A 260 2.47 -18.70 2.09
C ASP A 260 3.03 -18.64 0.67
N ILE A 261 3.31 -17.42 0.20
CA ILE A 261 3.81 -17.17 -1.15
C ILE A 261 5.35 -17.28 -1.20
N PRO A 262 5.92 -17.59 -2.39
CA PRO A 262 7.37 -17.62 -2.56
C PRO A 262 8.04 -16.30 -2.18
N LYS A 263 9.05 -16.34 -1.30
CA LYS A 263 9.73 -15.14 -0.77
C LYS A 263 10.82 -14.65 -1.73
N THR A 264 10.39 -14.15 -2.89
CA THR A 264 11.25 -13.58 -3.92
C THR A 264 10.88 -12.13 -4.18
N ARG A 265 11.80 -11.35 -4.76
CA ARG A 265 11.53 -9.95 -5.12
C ARG A 265 10.41 -9.81 -6.16
N ALA A 266 10.23 -10.81 -7.02
CA ALA A 266 9.14 -10.83 -8.00
C ALA A 266 7.76 -10.95 -7.36
N PHE A 267 7.70 -11.55 -6.15
CA PHE A 267 6.48 -11.81 -5.39
C PHE A 267 6.56 -11.12 -4.02
N MET A 268 6.81 -9.79 -4.04
CA MET A 268 6.95 -9.00 -2.80
C MET A 268 5.75 -9.12 -1.89
N HIS A 269 4.55 -9.06 -2.47
CA HIS A 269 3.26 -9.09 -1.79
C HIS A 269 2.29 -10.03 -2.50
N LEU A 270 1.22 -10.40 -1.80
CA LEU A 270 0.16 -11.24 -2.36
C LEU A 270 -0.49 -10.60 -3.58
N ASP A 271 -0.74 -9.30 -3.57
CA ASP A 271 -1.39 -8.58 -4.67
C ASP A 271 -0.55 -8.48 -5.95
N THR A 272 0.73 -8.79 -5.89
CA THR A 272 1.57 -8.87 -7.09
C THR A 272 1.31 -10.16 -7.89
N VAL A 273 0.70 -11.16 -7.25
CA VAL A 273 0.46 -12.48 -7.83
C VAL A 273 -1.00 -12.92 -7.81
N PHE A 274 -1.85 -12.18 -7.08
CA PHE A 274 -3.25 -12.55 -6.87
C PHE A 274 -4.08 -11.30 -6.57
N THR A 275 -5.11 -11.01 -7.41
CA THR A 275 -6.12 -9.98 -7.12
C THR A 275 -7.52 -10.44 -7.54
N MET A 276 -8.53 -10.00 -6.81
CA MET A 276 -9.94 -10.26 -7.11
C MET A 276 -10.46 -9.20 -8.11
N VAL A 277 -11.10 -9.63 -9.19
CA VAL A 277 -11.56 -8.74 -10.27
C VAL A 277 -13.07 -8.79 -10.52
N ASP A 278 -13.74 -9.84 -10.04
CA ASP A 278 -15.20 -10.00 -10.09
C ASP A 278 -15.63 -10.94 -8.97
N TYR A 279 -16.92 -11.18 -8.79
CA TYR A 279 -17.47 -12.07 -7.77
C TYR A 279 -16.81 -13.45 -7.73
N ASP A 280 -16.50 -14.00 -8.91
CA ASP A 280 -15.98 -15.35 -9.11
C ASP A 280 -14.67 -15.39 -9.92
N LYS A 281 -14.07 -14.22 -10.22
CA LYS A 281 -12.87 -14.14 -11.06
C LYS A 281 -11.70 -13.49 -10.34
N PHE A 282 -10.51 -14.06 -10.56
CA PHE A 282 -9.26 -13.60 -9.99
C PHE A 282 -8.16 -13.56 -11.04
N THR A 283 -7.33 -12.52 -11.04
CA THR A 283 -6.06 -12.54 -11.76
C THR A 283 -5.03 -13.23 -10.91
N ILE A 284 -4.22 -14.10 -11.52
CA ILE A 284 -3.17 -14.82 -10.82
C ILE A 284 -1.88 -14.86 -11.66
N HIS A 285 -0.75 -14.97 -10.98
CA HIS A 285 0.48 -15.41 -11.63
C HIS A 285 0.50 -16.95 -11.70
N PRO A 286 0.89 -17.55 -12.87
CA PRO A 286 0.85 -19.02 -13.03
C PRO A 286 1.64 -19.80 -11.98
N GLU A 287 2.70 -19.25 -11.41
CA GLU A 287 3.51 -19.93 -10.38
C GLU A 287 2.77 -20.18 -9.07
N ILE A 288 1.72 -19.39 -8.75
CA ILE A 288 0.93 -19.63 -7.53
C ILE A 288 -0.23 -20.61 -7.72
N GLU A 289 -0.44 -21.14 -8.93
CA GLU A 289 -1.34 -22.28 -9.15
C GLU A 289 -0.74 -23.61 -8.69
N ALA A 290 0.59 -23.69 -8.54
CA ALA A 290 1.24 -24.82 -7.87
C ALA A 290 0.70 -24.96 -6.43
N PRO A 291 0.80 -26.15 -5.80
CA PRO A 291 0.33 -26.32 -4.43
C PRO A 291 0.99 -25.31 -3.50
N LEU A 292 0.27 -24.25 -3.17
CA LEU A 292 0.64 -23.31 -2.13
C LEU A 292 0.25 -23.87 -0.77
N GLN A 293 1.04 -23.58 0.24
CA GLN A 293 0.62 -23.84 1.60
C GLN A 293 -0.30 -22.71 2.03
N LEU A 294 -1.53 -23.06 2.37
CA LEU A 294 -2.53 -22.15 2.86
C LEU A 294 -2.90 -22.50 4.30
N PHE A 295 -3.20 -21.48 5.07
CA PHE A 295 -3.70 -21.66 6.43
C PHE A 295 -4.99 -20.86 6.62
N GLU A 296 -5.91 -21.41 7.40
CA GLU A 296 -7.10 -20.71 7.86
C GLU A 296 -6.93 -20.36 9.33
N MET A 297 -7.18 -19.10 9.68
CA MET A 297 -7.20 -18.61 11.05
C MET A 297 -8.62 -18.19 11.43
N GLU A 298 -9.09 -18.67 12.57
CA GLU A 298 -10.38 -18.35 13.18
C GLU A 298 -10.21 -18.18 14.69
N LEU A 299 -11.23 -17.65 15.38
CA LEU A 299 -11.27 -17.71 16.84
C LEU A 299 -11.82 -19.06 17.30
N ASP A 300 -11.23 -19.60 18.35
CA ASP A 300 -11.80 -20.72 19.08
C ASP A 300 -12.90 -20.27 20.08
N ARG A 301 -13.40 -21.20 20.88
CA ARG A 301 -14.49 -20.93 21.85
C ARG A 301 -14.04 -20.01 23.00
N ASP A 302 -12.75 -19.93 23.25
CA ASP A 302 -12.14 -19.11 24.29
C ASP A 302 -11.70 -17.73 23.78
N GLY A 303 -11.90 -17.48 22.46
CA GLY A 303 -11.53 -16.23 21.79
C GLY A 303 -10.07 -16.14 21.39
N GLU A 304 -9.33 -17.24 21.42
CA GLU A 304 -7.94 -17.32 20.95
C GLU A 304 -7.90 -17.72 19.46
N VAL A 305 -6.87 -17.19 18.76
CA VAL A 305 -6.66 -17.53 17.36
C VAL A 305 -6.14 -18.95 17.25
N LYS A 306 -6.92 -19.79 16.57
CA LYS A 306 -6.49 -21.11 16.11
C LYS A 306 -6.17 -21.04 14.62
N TYR A 307 -5.25 -21.87 14.17
CA TYR A 307 -4.96 -22.03 12.75
C TYR A 307 -5.00 -23.50 12.33
N SER A 308 -5.35 -23.73 11.08
CA SER A 308 -5.32 -25.05 10.45
C SER A 308 -4.69 -24.95 9.06
N SER A 309 -3.93 -25.97 8.67
CA SER A 309 -3.41 -26.09 7.31
C SER A 309 -4.54 -26.51 6.38
N VAL A 310 -4.67 -25.80 5.26
CA VAL A 310 -5.66 -26.10 4.23
C VAL A 310 -4.95 -26.77 3.06
N THR A 311 -5.34 -28.03 2.78
CA THR A 311 -4.72 -28.84 1.72
C THR A 311 -5.77 -29.09 0.63
N ASP A 312 -5.87 -28.16 -0.31
CA ASP A 312 -6.73 -28.27 -1.49
C ASP A 312 -6.16 -27.35 -2.61
N THR A 313 -6.77 -27.37 -3.77
CA THR A 313 -6.44 -26.44 -4.85
C THR A 313 -6.94 -25.02 -4.50
N LEU A 314 -6.23 -23.99 -4.98
CA LEU A 314 -6.63 -22.59 -4.80
C LEU A 314 -8.10 -22.35 -5.22
N THR A 315 -8.50 -22.93 -6.35
CA THR A 315 -9.89 -22.86 -6.85
C THR A 315 -10.90 -23.42 -5.84
N ASN A 316 -10.66 -24.59 -5.26
CA ASN A 316 -11.57 -25.19 -4.29
C ASN A 316 -11.64 -24.39 -2.99
N ILE A 317 -10.50 -23.89 -2.53
CA ILE A 317 -10.43 -23.05 -1.34
C ILE A 317 -11.25 -21.77 -1.54
N LEU A 318 -11.04 -21.05 -2.66
CA LEU A 318 -11.79 -19.84 -2.96
C LEU A 318 -13.29 -20.11 -3.12
N LYS A 319 -13.68 -21.24 -3.75
CA LYS A 319 -15.08 -21.66 -3.82
C LYS A 319 -15.70 -21.85 -2.44
N SER A 320 -14.99 -22.53 -1.55
CA SER A 320 -15.44 -22.79 -0.18
C SER A 320 -15.56 -21.50 0.64
N VAL A 321 -14.50 -20.69 0.61
CA VAL A 321 -14.39 -19.45 1.42
C VAL A 321 -15.40 -18.39 1.00
N LEU A 322 -15.65 -18.28 -0.31
CA LEU A 322 -16.58 -17.30 -0.89
C LEU A 322 -17.98 -17.86 -1.12
N ASN A 323 -18.21 -19.14 -0.78
CA ASN A 323 -19.47 -19.86 -1.02
C ASN A 323 -19.93 -19.78 -2.48
N LEU A 324 -19.03 -20.00 -3.42
CA LEU A 324 -19.27 -19.88 -4.87
C LEU A 324 -19.40 -21.27 -5.51
N PRO A 325 -20.27 -21.42 -6.55
CA PRO A 325 -20.38 -22.66 -7.30
C PRO A 325 -19.17 -22.92 -8.19
N ALA A 326 -18.51 -21.85 -8.67
CA ALA A 326 -17.33 -21.88 -9.53
C ALA A 326 -16.42 -20.68 -9.25
N VAL A 327 -15.14 -20.82 -9.54
CA VAL A 327 -14.14 -19.76 -9.52
C VAL A 327 -13.30 -19.84 -10.79
N GLU A 328 -13.06 -18.71 -11.42
CA GLU A 328 -12.24 -18.59 -12.60
C GLU A 328 -10.92 -17.88 -12.27
N LEU A 329 -9.80 -18.54 -12.60
CA LEU A 329 -8.46 -17.99 -12.44
C LEU A 329 -7.95 -17.51 -13.79
N ILE A 330 -7.68 -16.22 -13.93
CA ILE A 330 -7.20 -15.57 -15.15
C ILE A 330 -5.70 -15.38 -15.01
N ARG A 331 -4.92 -16.12 -15.82
CA ARG A 331 -3.45 -16.12 -15.74
C ARG A 331 -2.85 -14.86 -16.35
N CYS A 332 -2.04 -14.14 -15.58
CA CYS A 332 -1.23 -13.05 -16.08
C CYS A 332 -0.30 -13.54 -17.21
N GLY A 333 -0.37 -12.89 -18.37
CA GLY A 333 0.38 -13.27 -19.57
C GLY A 333 -0.09 -14.57 -20.24
N GLY A 334 -1.18 -15.19 -19.74
CA GLY A 334 -1.75 -16.41 -20.31
C GLY A 334 -0.86 -17.64 -20.12
N ASP A 335 -0.84 -18.51 -21.13
CA ASP A 335 -0.05 -19.77 -21.11
C ASP A 335 1.39 -19.58 -21.63
N ASP A 336 1.73 -18.41 -22.16
CA ASP A 336 3.09 -18.10 -22.60
C ASP A 336 3.96 -17.67 -21.39
N LYS A 337 4.95 -18.48 -21.07
CA LYS A 337 5.87 -18.24 -19.95
C LYS A 337 6.64 -16.92 -20.06
N MET A 338 7.01 -16.51 -21.28
CA MET A 338 7.72 -15.24 -21.47
C MET A 338 6.79 -14.06 -21.29
N ALA A 339 5.56 -14.11 -21.83
CA ALA A 339 4.56 -13.10 -21.59
C ALA A 339 4.21 -13.00 -20.09
N ALA A 340 4.01 -14.13 -19.41
CA ALA A 340 3.75 -14.19 -17.98
C ALA A 340 4.85 -13.50 -17.16
N GLN A 341 6.12 -13.79 -17.40
CA GLN A 341 7.25 -13.17 -16.70
C GLN A 341 7.36 -11.67 -16.99
N ARG A 342 7.16 -11.26 -18.26
CA ARG A 342 7.24 -9.85 -18.67
C ARG A 342 6.11 -9.02 -18.06
N GLU A 343 4.88 -9.53 -18.09
CA GLU A 343 3.72 -8.82 -17.56
C GLU A 343 3.69 -8.86 -16.04
N GLN A 344 4.17 -9.96 -15.41
CA GLN A 344 4.41 -9.98 -13.97
C GLN A 344 5.40 -8.89 -13.54
N TRP A 345 6.49 -8.71 -14.30
CA TRP A 345 7.46 -7.64 -14.01
C TRP A 345 6.84 -6.24 -14.11
N ASN A 346 5.80 -6.09 -14.92
CA ASN A 346 5.01 -4.88 -15.09
C ASN A 346 3.69 -4.87 -14.30
N ASP A 347 3.61 -5.70 -13.24
CA ASP A 347 2.47 -5.76 -12.32
C ASP A 347 1.13 -6.12 -12.99
N GLY A 348 1.15 -7.03 -13.98
CA GLY A 348 -0.04 -7.42 -14.74
C GLY A 348 -1.13 -8.09 -13.90
N SER A 349 -0.76 -8.73 -12.77
CA SER A 349 -1.74 -9.26 -11.81
C SER A 349 -2.20 -8.23 -10.77
N ASN A 350 -1.54 -7.06 -10.66
CA ASN A 350 -1.84 -6.03 -9.68
C ASN A 350 -2.92 -5.07 -10.18
N THR A 351 -4.11 -5.60 -10.39
CA THR A 351 -5.26 -4.86 -10.93
C THR A 351 -6.06 -4.18 -9.82
N LEU A 352 -6.54 -2.96 -10.06
CA LEU A 352 -7.48 -2.29 -9.16
C LEU A 352 -8.91 -2.50 -9.66
N CYS A 353 -9.69 -3.31 -8.95
CA CYS A 353 -11.11 -3.42 -9.21
C CYS A 353 -11.84 -2.20 -8.64
N ILE A 354 -12.63 -1.50 -9.46
CA ILE A 354 -13.41 -0.31 -9.06
C ILE A 354 -14.91 -0.56 -9.00
N ALA A 355 -15.38 -1.65 -9.60
CA ALA A 355 -16.71 -2.22 -9.48
C ALA A 355 -16.64 -3.68 -9.95
N PRO A 356 -17.55 -4.57 -9.54
CA PRO A 356 -17.53 -5.96 -9.98
C PRO A 356 -17.34 -6.07 -11.49
N GLY A 357 -16.33 -6.83 -11.93
CA GLY A 357 -16.00 -6.99 -13.34
C GLY A 357 -15.47 -5.74 -14.06
N THR A 358 -14.99 -4.72 -13.32
CA THR A 358 -14.39 -3.51 -13.91
C THR A 358 -13.07 -3.18 -13.22
N VAL A 359 -11.97 -3.24 -13.95
CA VAL A 359 -10.60 -3.09 -13.40
C VAL A 359 -9.81 -2.00 -14.10
N VAL A 360 -8.92 -1.35 -13.35
CA VAL A 360 -7.88 -0.46 -13.87
C VAL A 360 -6.58 -1.25 -13.97
N THR A 361 -5.90 -1.17 -15.12
CA THR A 361 -4.65 -1.88 -15.43
C THR A 361 -3.71 -0.99 -16.23
N TYR A 362 -2.42 -1.36 -16.32
CA TYR A 362 -1.51 -0.71 -17.27
C TYR A 362 -1.75 -1.22 -18.70
N GLU A 363 -1.78 -0.31 -19.69
CA GLU A 363 -1.94 -0.65 -21.12
C GLU A 363 -0.84 -1.58 -21.64
N ARG A 364 0.35 -1.54 -21.05
CA ARG A 364 1.50 -2.36 -21.43
C ARG A 364 1.33 -3.86 -21.13
N ASN A 365 0.38 -4.24 -20.30
CA ASN A 365 0.03 -5.62 -19.97
C ASN A 365 -1.05 -6.16 -20.92
N TYR A 366 -0.82 -6.01 -22.22
CA TYR A 366 -1.83 -6.22 -23.25
C TYR A 366 -2.34 -7.66 -23.34
N VAL A 367 -1.48 -8.67 -23.03
CA VAL A 367 -1.92 -10.09 -23.06
C VAL A 367 -2.90 -10.34 -21.91
N THR A 368 -2.58 -9.91 -20.70
CA THR A 368 -3.50 -10.02 -19.55
C THR A 368 -4.78 -9.22 -19.77
N ASN A 369 -4.67 -8.01 -20.32
CA ASN A 369 -5.82 -7.15 -20.61
C ASN A 369 -6.79 -7.81 -21.61
N GLU A 370 -6.27 -8.42 -22.68
CA GLU A 370 -7.09 -9.18 -23.64
C GLU A 370 -7.75 -10.40 -23.01
N LEU A 371 -7.06 -11.09 -22.10
CA LEU A 371 -7.63 -12.24 -21.39
C LEU A 371 -8.76 -11.81 -20.45
N LEU A 372 -8.58 -10.72 -19.71
CA LEU A 372 -9.61 -10.14 -18.88
C LEU A 372 -10.86 -9.76 -19.69
N ASP A 373 -10.68 -9.08 -20.83
CA ASP A 373 -11.77 -8.68 -21.71
C ASP A 373 -12.52 -9.90 -22.27
N LYS A 374 -11.79 -10.94 -22.75
CA LYS A 374 -12.38 -12.21 -23.21
C LYS A 374 -13.18 -12.95 -22.14
N LYS A 375 -12.88 -12.70 -20.85
CA LYS A 375 -13.59 -13.26 -19.69
C LYS A 375 -14.73 -12.34 -19.18
N GLY A 376 -15.03 -11.28 -19.93
CA GLY A 376 -16.11 -10.34 -19.63
C GLY A 376 -15.77 -9.30 -18.54
N VAL A 377 -14.48 -9.15 -18.20
CA VAL A 377 -14.02 -8.11 -17.30
C VAL A 377 -13.70 -6.85 -18.10
N LYS A 378 -14.37 -5.73 -17.77
CA LYS A 378 -14.12 -4.44 -18.40
C LYS A 378 -12.77 -3.88 -17.96
N VAL A 379 -11.87 -3.69 -18.92
CA VAL A 379 -10.53 -3.15 -18.68
C VAL A 379 -10.49 -1.65 -18.94
N LEU A 380 -10.07 -0.89 -17.95
CA LEU A 380 -9.77 0.54 -18.04
C LEU A 380 -8.25 0.68 -18.06
N ALA A 381 -7.67 0.65 -19.25
CA ALA A 381 -6.22 0.71 -19.43
C ALA A 381 -5.70 2.14 -19.25
N ILE A 382 -4.63 2.30 -18.49
CA ILE A 382 -3.93 3.57 -18.27
C ILE A 382 -2.48 3.50 -18.76
N PRO A 383 -1.87 4.62 -19.16
CA PRO A 383 -0.45 4.64 -19.47
C PRO A 383 0.37 4.36 -18.21
N GLY A 384 1.51 3.71 -18.36
CA GLY A 384 2.32 3.30 -17.21
C GLY A 384 3.78 3.01 -17.59
N ALA A 385 4.37 3.80 -18.51
CA ALA A 385 5.75 3.61 -18.91
C ALA A 385 6.74 4.01 -17.81
N GLU A 386 6.43 5.09 -17.08
CA GLU A 386 7.29 5.63 -16.03
C GLU A 386 6.84 5.21 -14.62
N ILE A 387 5.53 5.25 -14.33
CA ILE A 387 5.04 4.88 -12.98
C ILE A 387 5.24 3.40 -12.66
N SER A 388 5.28 2.52 -13.64
CA SER A 388 5.58 1.08 -13.42
C SER A 388 7.04 0.79 -13.07
N ARG A 389 7.96 1.75 -13.23
CA ARG A 389 9.39 1.58 -12.88
C ARG A 389 9.62 1.34 -11.39
N GLY A 390 8.72 1.81 -10.53
CA GLY A 390 8.77 1.54 -9.09
C GLY A 390 8.25 0.17 -8.67
N ARG A 391 7.79 -0.67 -9.63
CA ARG A 391 7.33 -2.03 -9.36
C ARG A 391 6.07 -2.10 -8.49
N GLY A 392 5.01 -1.47 -8.96
CA GLY A 392 3.67 -1.53 -8.40
C GLY A 392 2.62 -1.14 -9.43
N GLY A 393 1.49 -1.84 -9.44
CA GLY A 393 0.37 -1.60 -10.35
C GLY A 393 -0.68 -0.64 -9.79
N PRO A 394 -1.82 -0.50 -10.46
CA PRO A 394 -2.91 0.37 -10.03
C PRO A 394 -3.46 0.04 -8.63
N ARG A 395 -3.43 -1.25 -8.20
CA ARG A 395 -3.81 -1.61 -6.84
C ARG A 395 -2.83 -1.08 -5.81
N CYS A 396 -1.53 -1.24 -6.04
CA CYS A 396 -0.48 -0.71 -5.17
C CYS A 396 -0.58 0.81 -5.01
N MET A 397 -0.93 1.54 -6.09
CA MET A 397 -1.06 3.00 -6.09
C MET A 397 -2.34 3.51 -5.40
N SER A 398 -3.14 2.64 -4.80
CA SER A 398 -4.44 3.01 -4.25
C SER A 398 -4.68 2.44 -2.86
N CYS A 399 -5.23 3.26 -1.96
CA CYS A 399 -5.77 2.81 -0.68
C CYS A 399 -7.28 3.11 -0.67
N PRO A 400 -8.15 2.13 -0.99
CA PRO A 400 -9.60 2.27 -0.91
C PRO A 400 -10.04 2.61 0.50
N ILE A 401 -10.81 3.70 0.65
CA ILE A 401 -11.37 4.12 1.94
C ILE A 401 -12.81 3.64 2.06
N ASN A 402 -13.57 3.76 0.96
CA ASN A 402 -15.00 3.45 0.96
C ASN A 402 -15.41 2.72 -0.31
N ARG A 403 -16.13 1.61 -0.12
CA ARG A 403 -16.76 0.81 -1.18
C ARG A 403 -18.20 0.49 -0.81
N ASP A 404 -19.03 0.26 -1.83
CA ASP A 404 -20.36 -0.32 -1.62
C ASP A 404 -20.23 -1.79 -1.16
N ASP A 405 -21.21 -2.24 -0.40
CA ASP A 405 -21.37 -3.66 -0.05
C ASP A 405 -21.70 -4.48 -1.31
N ILE A 406 -21.35 -5.77 -1.31
CA ILE A 406 -21.61 -6.73 -2.39
C ILE A 406 -22.54 -7.86 -1.94
#